data_5a520021e1d1b2c117596d16bb7466ae
#
_entry.id   5a520021e1d1b2c117596d16bb7466ae
#
_cell.length_a   1.000
_cell.length_b   1.000
_cell.length_c   1.000
_cell.angle_alpha   90.00
_cell.angle_beta   90.00
_cell.angle_gamma   90.00
#
_symmetry.space_group_name_H-M   'P 1'
#
loop_
_entity.id
_entity.type
_entity.pdbx_description
1 polymer ?
#
loop_
_entity_poly.entity_id
_entity_poly.type
_entity_poly.pdbx_seq_one_letter_code
_entity_poly.pdbx_strand_id
1 'polypeptide(L)'
;TLRTCPVIQKGRIMDKTYFISQSTSLSLVIIISLLFAILGLYHSKKFKGINNYLTANRNIGLFSLTTSLVASALGAWILFGPASAATWGGIGAVIGYALGTAFPMIFLIFLGKKIRKEFPKGSSLIEFMRKKFGKSLFKLILLMTIFYMFIFLCAEVTAVAVLINYISGTELWITAIIVLLATLTYTLYGGLRASIFTDNIQMIVIGILLLISVSYIISYTGSDFSFAYIEQKNPQLLSGSYSPNYTAGLTFFIAVAATNLFHQGNWQRVYAAKDYQTLKKGLIISFLIIVPIVFFMGFAGMVSFSIDSSTRPDLGFFTLLLREQTEILSLIIVTLGLALTISTVDTLVNAISSLFVVDGKATFNLDKKTDYLKLSKYFIIFLSVIAFIVASKGYDILYLFLLADLFCCAFVLTVFLSFYNKNINEKTAYISIIVGLIAGFLMFPFPDFSKSLLVGVLLPKEIFTPLITQSLLFWSFLVATFLPMLILKIRKI
;
A
#
# COMPACT_ATOMS: atom_id res chain seq x y z
N THR A 1 -26.52 8.79 7.79
CA THR A 1 -26.19 8.51 9.20
C THR A 1 -25.03 7.53 9.18
N LEU A 2 -23.83 8.08 9.35
CA LEU A 2 -22.57 7.35 9.53
C LEU A 2 -22.72 6.51 10.82
N ARG A 3 -22.89 5.21 10.67
CA ARG A 3 -22.80 4.30 11.79
C ARG A 3 -21.32 4.14 12.15
N THR A 4 -20.89 4.87 13.18
CA THR A 4 -19.86 4.39 14.07
C THR A 4 -20.23 2.97 14.44
N CYS A 5 -19.39 1.99 14.13
CA CYS A 5 -19.64 0.61 14.47
C CYS A 5 -19.61 0.45 16.00
N PRO A 6 -20.75 0.31 16.69
CA PRO A 6 -20.77 -0.35 17.96
C PRO A 6 -20.93 -1.85 17.64
N VAL A 7 -20.03 -2.66 18.15
CA VAL A 7 -20.29 -4.09 18.32
C VAL A 7 -21.41 -4.20 19.35
N ILE A 8 -22.67 -4.09 18.87
CA ILE A 8 -23.83 -4.45 19.64
C ILE A 8 -24.15 -5.90 19.29
N GLN A 9 -23.50 -6.83 19.95
CA GLN A 9 -24.11 -8.11 20.22
C GLN A 9 -25.11 -7.92 21.36
N LYS A 10 -26.35 -8.38 21.11
CA LYS A 10 -27.45 -8.33 22.04
C LYS A 10 -27.03 -8.70 23.48
N GLY A 11 -27.08 -7.73 24.38
CA GLY A 11 -27.40 -8.00 25.78
C GLY A 11 -26.31 -8.47 26.72
N ARG A 12 -25.01 -8.18 26.49
CA ARG A 12 -24.00 -8.15 27.54
C ARG A 12 -23.01 -7.03 27.24
N ILE A 13 -22.90 -6.06 28.11
CA ILE A 13 -21.71 -5.22 28.26
C ILE A 13 -20.64 -6.18 28.75
N MET A 14 -19.89 -6.82 27.82
CA MET A 14 -18.65 -7.47 28.18
C MET A 14 -17.66 -6.33 28.40
N ASP A 15 -17.11 -6.18 29.58
CA ASP A 15 -15.93 -5.39 29.83
C ASP A 15 -14.87 -5.80 28.78
N LYS A 16 -14.53 -4.88 27.89
CA LYS A 16 -13.48 -5.11 26.88
C LYS A 16 -12.17 -5.22 27.65
N THR A 17 -11.75 -6.43 27.98
CA THR A 17 -10.40 -6.68 28.48
C THR A 17 -9.44 -6.45 27.31
N TYR A 18 -8.67 -5.36 27.38
CA TYR A 18 -7.59 -5.11 26.45
C TYR A 18 -6.41 -6.02 26.77
N PHE A 19 -5.57 -6.29 25.76
CA PHE A 19 -4.42 -7.20 25.91
C PHE A 19 -3.28 -6.59 26.71
N ILE A 20 -3.10 -5.25 26.63
CA ILE A 20 -2.13 -4.48 27.42
C ILE A 20 -2.76 -3.17 27.88
N SER A 21 -2.16 -2.54 28.89
CA SER A 21 -2.60 -1.24 29.38
C SER A 21 -2.34 -0.12 28.36
N GLN A 22 -3.16 0.93 28.40
CA GLN A 22 -2.94 2.12 27.55
C GLN A 22 -1.57 2.76 27.82
N SER A 23 -1.12 2.79 29.08
CA SER A 23 0.18 3.35 29.45
C SER A 23 1.34 2.55 28.85
N THR A 24 1.29 1.22 28.90
CA THR A 24 2.28 0.33 28.27
C THR A 24 2.34 0.56 26.77
N SER A 25 1.17 0.57 26.12
CA SER A 25 1.05 0.79 24.68
C SER A 25 1.59 2.15 24.27
N LEU A 26 1.19 3.23 24.94
CA LEU A 26 1.68 4.58 24.63
C LEU A 26 3.18 4.73 24.84
N SER A 27 3.72 4.16 25.92
CA SER A 27 5.17 4.15 26.15
C SER A 27 5.90 3.46 25.01
N LEU A 28 5.40 2.32 24.53
CA LEU A 28 5.99 1.59 23.42
C LEU A 28 5.91 2.38 22.11
N VAL A 29 4.75 2.98 21.79
CA VAL A 29 4.57 3.84 20.61
C VAL A 29 5.57 5.01 20.63
N ILE A 30 5.71 5.69 21.76
CA ILE A 30 6.64 6.82 21.92
C ILE A 30 8.09 6.35 21.78
N ILE A 31 8.49 5.30 22.49
CA ILE A 31 9.88 4.80 22.50
C ILE A 31 10.30 4.37 21.10
N ILE A 32 9.50 3.56 20.42
CA ILE A 32 9.83 3.05 19.08
C ILE A 32 9.85 4.19 18.06
N SER A 33 8.87 5.09 18.10
CA SER A 33 8.79 6.23 17.20
C SER A 33 9.98 7.18 17.37
N LEU A 34 10.36 7.47 18.63
CA LEU A 34 11.54 8.29 18.94
C LEU A 34 12.83 7.59 18.54
N LEU A 35 12.96 6.28 18.75
CA LEU A 35 14.13 5.50 18.35
C LEU A 35 14.40 5.67 16.84
N PHE A 36 13.39 5.43 15.99
CA PHE A 36 13.54 5.58 14.54
C PHE A 36 13.75 7.05 14.13
N ALA A 37 13.11 8.01 14.80
CA ALA A 37 13.35 9.42 14.55
C ALA A 37 14.80 9.82 14.86
N ILE A 38 15.35 9.40 16.01
CA ILE A 38 16.73 9.67 16.40
C ILE A 38 17.73 9.01 15.43
N LEU A 39 17.51 7.74 15.08
CA LEU A 39 18.36 7.01 14.14
C LEU A 39 18.37 7.67 12.74
N GLY A 40 17.19 8.03 12.24
CA GLY A 40 17.04 8.72 10.96
C GLY A 40 17.70 10.09 10.96
N LEU A 41 17.51 10.90 12.00
CA LEU A 41 18.15 12.22 12.16
C LEU A 41 19.68 12.11 12.28
N TYR A 42 20.17 11.17 13.08
CA TYR A 42 21.61 10.94 13.25
C TYR A 42 22.28 10.63 11.92
N HIS A 43 21.67 9.71 11.14
CA HIS A 43 22.20 9.35 9.82
C HIS A 43 22.11 10.52 8.83
N SER A 44 21.02 11.29 8.86
CA SER A 44 20.80 12.43 7.97
C SER A 44 21.85 13.52 8.07
N LYS A 45 22.40 13.74 9.27
CA LYS A 45 23.46 14.76 9.50
C LYS A 45 24.72 14.51 8.68
N LYS A 46 25.00 13.24 8.33
CA LYS A 46 26.19 12.84 7.59
C LYS A 46 26.08 13.08 6.08
N PHE A 47 24.85 13.18 5.53
CA PHE A 47 24.61 13.22 4.09
C PHE A 47 23.75 14.43 3.72
N LYS A 48 24.39 15.48 3.22
CA LYS A 48 23.74 16.72 2.81
C LYS A 48 23.59 16.79 1.28
N GLY A 49 22.71 17.65 0.82
CA GLY A 49 22.50 17.99 -0.58
C GLY A 49 21.36 17.25 -1.27
N ILE A 50 20.86 17.89 -2.32
CA ILE A 50 19.64 17.47 -3.03
C ILE A 50 19.75 16.07 -3.66
N ASN A 51 20.94 15.67 -4.14
CA ASN A 51 21.13 14.35 -4.74
C ASN A 51 21.04 13.21 -3.69
N ASN A 52 21.52 13.46 -2.46
CA ASN A 52 21.29 12.51 -1.35
C ASN A 52 19.83 12.43 -0.99
N TYR A 53 19.14 13.57 -0.96
CA TYR A 53 17.73 13.66 -0.64
C TYR A 53 16.85 12.91 -1.65
N LEU A 54 17.09 13.07 -2.96
CA LEU A 54 16.22 12.52 -4.02
C LEU A 54 16.61 11.11 -4.44
N THR A 55 17.91 10.78 -4.55
CA THR A 55 18.40 9.53 -5.17
C THR A 55 19.51 8.83 -4.39
N ALA A 56 19.75 9.22 -3.15
CA ALA A 56 20.83 8.67 -2.32
C ALA A 56 22.19 8.60 -3.04
N ASN A 57 22.51 9.61 -3.87
CA ASN A 57 23.69 9.69 -4.75
C ASN A 57 23.87 8.50 -5.71
N ARG A 58 22.82 7.70 -5.97
CA ARG A 58 22.85 6.52 -6.86
C ARG A 58 23.95 5.50 -6.48
N ASN A 59 24.20 5.34 -5.20
CA ASN A 59 25.25 4.47 -4.68
C ASN A 59 24.73 3.52 -3.59
N ILE A 60 23.55 2.93 -3.81
CA ILE A 60 22.97 1.97 -2.89
C ILE A 60 23.35 0.55 -3.32
N GLY A 61 23.97 -0.18 -2.39
CA GLY A 61 24.38 -1.57 -2.58
C GLY A 61 23.21 -2.56 -2.44
N LEU A 62 23.48 -3.84 -2.72
CA LEU A 62 22.47 -4.88 -2.82
C LEU A 62 21.66 -5.06 -1.53
N PHE A 63 22.31 -5.15 -0.38
CA PHE A 63 21.62 -5.35 0.91
C PHE A 63 20.64 -4.20 1.19
N SER A 64 21.12 -2.96 1.21
CA SER A 64 20.29 -1.80 1.50
C SER A 64 19.19 -1.56 0.44
N LEU A 65 19.45 -1.92 -0.81
CA LEU A 65 18.43 -1.84 -1.86
C LEU A 65 17.33 -2.86 -1.63
N THR A 66 17.68 -4.11 -1.35
CA THR A 66 16.73 -5.20 -1.13
C THR A 66 15.88 -4.94 0.12
N THR A 67 16.51 -4.64 1.25
CA THR A 67 15.81 -4.36 2.51
C THR A 67 14.86 -3.19 2.37
N SER A 68 15.29 -2.12 1.71
CA SER A 68 14.45 -0.94 1.48
C SER A 68 13.32 -1.20 0.48
N LEU A 69 13.52 -2.01 -0.57
CA LEU A 69 12.45 -2.42 -1.48
C LEU A 69 11.40 -3.28 -0.76
N VAL A 70 11.82 -4.23 0.07
CA VAL A 70 10.91 -5.09 0.84
C VAL A 70 10.19 -4.25 1.90
N ALA A 71 10.89 -3.45 2.68
CA ALA A 71 10.32 -2.61 3.72
C ALA A 71 9.27 -1.63 3.18
N SER A 72 9.52 -1.03 2.01
CA SER A 72 8.56 -0.12 1.37
C SER A 72 7.37 -0.81 0.70
N ALA A 73 7.49 -2.11 0.41
CA ALA A 73 6.38 -2.90 -0.11
C ALA A 73 5.51 -3.50 1.01
N LEU A 74 6.07 -3.69 2.21
CA LEU A 74 5.41 -4.29 3.36
C LEU A 74 5.07 -3.20 4.39
N GLY A 75 3.90 -2.56 4.24
CA GLY A 75 3.34 -1.66 5.24
C GLY A 75 2.50 -2.39 6.29
N ALA A 76 1.91 -1.65 7.23
CA ALA A 76 0.97 -2.23 8.20
C ALA A 76 -0.26 -2.86 7.53
N TRP A 77 -0.57 -2.47 6.31
CA TRP A 77 -1.67 -3.02 5.51
C TRP A 77 -1.60 -4.55 5.33
N ILE A 78 -0.38 -5.15 5.34
CA ILE A 78 -0.24 -6.61 5.21
C ILE A 78 -0.90 -7.37 6.36
N LEU A 79 -1.01 -6.74 7.52
CA LEU A 79 -1.60 -7.33 8.71
C LEU A 79 -3.14 -7.37 8.65
N PHE A 80 -3.77 -6.59 7.74
CA PHE A 80 -5.21 -6.40 7.63
C PHE A 80 -5.77 -6.85 6.28
N GLY A 81 -5.25 -6.25 5.19
CA GLY A 81 -5.81 -6.38 3.84
C GLY A 81 -5.85 -7.80 3.31
N PRO A 82 -4.73 -8.54 3.26
CA PRO A 82 -4.70 -9.91 2.76
C PRO A 82 -5.61 -10.85 3.55
N ALA A 83 -5.61 -10.71 4.89
CA ALA A 83 -6.47 -11.53 5.76
C ALA A 83 -7.96 -11.24 5.49
N SER A 84 -8.33 -9.96 5.41
CA SER A 84 -9.70 -9.56 5.09
C SER A 84 -10.15 -10.07 3.71
N ALA A 85 -9.34 -9.89 2.69
CA ALA A 85 -9.65 -10.34 1.33
C ALA A 85 -9.85 -11.86 1.24
N ALA A 86 -9.07 -12.62 1.98
CA ALA A 86 -9.08 -14.08 1.97
C ALA A 86 -10.37 -14.68 2.51
N THR A 87 -11.07 -14.01 3.44
CA THR A 87 -12.31 -14.54 4.06
C THR A 87 -13.48 -14.65 3.07
N TRP A 88 -13.50 -13.82 2.02
CA TRP A 88 -14.56 -13.84 1.00
C TRP A 88 -14.05 -14.19 -0.39
N GLY A 89 -12.81 -13.89 -0.70
CA GLY A 89 -12.20 -14.16 -2.00
C GLY A 89 -11.38 -15.46 -2.03
N GLY A 90 -11.33 -16.21 -0.93
CA GLY A 90 -10.66 -17.51 -0.83
C GLY A 90 -9.19 -17.50 -1.24
N ILE A 91 -8.70 -18.67 -1.64
CA ILE A 91 -7.29 -18.86 -2.05
C ILE A 91 -6.91 -18.00 -3.25
N GLY A 92 -7.87 -17.68 -4.13
CA GLY A 92 -7.63 -16.78 -5.25
C GLY A 92 -7.24 -15.38 -4.80
N ALA A 93 -7.94 -14.82 -3.81
CA ALA A 93 -7.59 -13.51 -3.22
C ALA A 93 -6.18 -13.54 -2.60
N VAL A 94 -5.84 -14.63 -1.88
CA VAL A 94 -4.50 -14.80 -1.27
C VAL A 94 -3.41 -14.77 -2.33
N ILE A 95 -3.56 -15.56 -3.40
CA ILE A 95 -2.61 -15.64 -4.51
C ILE A 95 -2.55 -14.29 -5.25
N GLY A 96 -3.72 -13.73 -5.57
CA GLY A 96 -3.82 -12.46 -6.29
C GLY A 96 -3.15 -11.31 -5.55
N TYR A 97 -3.34 -11.23 -4.24
CA TYR A 97 -2.71 -10.23 -3.38
C TYR A 97 -1.19 -10.42 -3.31
N ALA A 98 -0.72 -11.63 -3.05
CA ALA A 98 0.71 -11.93 -2.95
C ALA A 98 1.45 -11.65 -4.27
N LEU A 99 0.92 -12.12 -5.39
CA LEU A 99 1.50 -11.88 -6.69
C LEU A 99 1.36 -10.42 -7.13
N GLY A 100 0.21 -9.78 -6.89
CA GLY A 100 -0.01 -8.36 -7.20
C GLY A 100 0.99 -7.46 -6.47
N THR A 101 1.32 -7.76 -5.21
CA THR A 101 2.32 -7.01 -4.46
C THR A 101 3.73 -7.17 -5.02
N ALA A 102 4.11 -8.38 -5.36
CA ALA A 102 5.49 -8.70 -5.74
C ALA A 102 5.79 -8.59 -7.23
N PHE A 103 4.82 -8.82 -8.11
CA PHE A 103 4.99 -8.85 -9.56
C PHE A 103 5.59 -7.56 -10.16
N PRO A 104 5.28 -6.35 -9.66
CA PRO A 104 5.94 -5.13 -10.07
C PRO A 104 7.46 -5.16 -9.97
N MET A 105 8.03 -5.92 -9.01
CA MET A 105 9.49 -6.07 -8.91
C MET A 105 10.07 -6.70 -10.17
N ILE A 106 9.39 -7.68 -10.77
CA ILE A 106 9.82 -8.30 -12.04
C ILE A 106 9.70 -7.31 -13.20
N PHE A 107 8.60 -6.55 -13.28
CA PHE A 107 8.45 -5.53 -14.32
C PHE A 107 9.51 -4.43 -14.22
N LEU A 108 9.85 -4.01 -13.02
CA LEU A 108 10.88 -2.99 -12.78
C LEU A 108 12.28 -3.43 -13.21
N ILE A 109 12.56 -4.71 -13.38
CA ILE A 109 13.82 -5.18 -13.99
C ILE A 109 13.92 -4.65 -15.42
N PHE A 110 12.86 -4.80 -16.20
CA PHE A 110 12.84 -4.40 -17.62
C PHE A 110 12.65 -2.88 -17.78
N LEU A 111 11.66 -2.33 -17.10
CA LEU A 111 11.34 -0.90 -17.13
C LEU A 111 12.48 -0.06 -16.53
N GLY A 112 13.05 -0.49 -15.42
CA GLY A 112 14.16 0.17 -14.76
C GLY A 112 15.42 0.19 -15.62
N LYS A 113 15.73 -0.91 -16.34
CA LYS A 113 16.82 -0.94 -17.31
C LYS A 113 16.62 0.12 -18.40
N LYS A 114 15.42 0.17 -18.97
CA LYS A 114 15.07 1.09 -20.03
C LYS A 114 15.14 2.55 -19.57
N ILE A 115 14.47 2.87 -18.46
CA ILE A 115 14.40 4.25 -17.97
C ILE A 115 15.76 4.77 -17.52
N ARG A 116 16.60 3.95 -16.87
CA ARG A 116 17.98 4.33 -16.50
C ARG A 116 18.86 4.58 -17.71
N LYS A 117 18.65 3.87 -18.83
CA LYS A 117 19.36 4.10 -20.10
C LYS A 117 18.90 5.39 -20.78
N GLU A 118 17.60 5.63 -20.87
CA GLU A 118 17.02 6.79 -21.55
C GLU A 118 17.06 8.07 -20.71
N PHE A 119 17.08 7.92 -19.36
CA PHE A 119 17.03 9.01 -18.39
C PHE A 119 18.01 8.78 -17.23
N PRO A 120 19.34 8.74 -17.49
CA PRO A 120 20.32 8.37 -16.45
C PRO A 120 20.38 9.36 -15.27
N LYS A 121 19.98 10.62 -15.49
CA LYS A 121 19.93 11.65 -14.46
C LYS A 121 18.54 11.84 -13.83
N GLY A 122 17.55 11.07 -14.25
CA GLY A 122 16.17 11.15 -13.73
C GLY A 122 16.06 10.72 -12.26
N SER A 123 14.96 11.04 -11.60
CA SER A 123 14.64 10.68 -10.22
C SER A 123 13.21 10.20 -10.03
N SER A 124 12.36 10.32 -11.06
CA SER A 124 10.98 9.88 -11.03
C SER A 124 10.52 9.25 -12.34
N LEU A 125 9.44 8.43 -12.26
CA LEU A 125 8.70 7.97 -13.44
C LEU A 125 8.10 9.17 -14.19
N ILE A 126 7.65 10.17 -13.46
CA ILE A 126 6.93 11.33 -13.97
C ILE A 126 7.81 12.19 -14.88
N GLU A 127 9.11 12.35 -14.55
CA GLU A 127 10.07 13.02 -15.44
C GLU A 127 10.15 12.39 -16.82
N PHE A 128 10.10 11.05 -16.90
CA PHE A 128 10.06 10.35 -18.18
C PHE A 128 8.75 10.63 -18.93
N MET A 129 7.61 10.62 -18.23
CA MET A 129 6.32 10.94 -18.83
C MET A 129 6.27 12.37 -19.37
N ARG A 130 6.87 13.34 -18.66
CA ARG A 130 6.98 14.72 -19.12
C ARG A 130 7.72 14.86 -20.45
N LYS A 131 8.79 14.07 -20.64
CA LYS A 131 9.53 14.06 -21.92
C LYS A 131 8.75 13.43 -23.04
N LYS A 132 7.95 12.42 -22.76
CA LYS A 132 7.23 11.65 -23.74
C LYS A 132 5.91 12.30 -24.16
N PHE A 133 5.15 12.80 -23.20
CA PHE A 133 3.84 13.40 -23.39
C PHE A 133 3.89 14.92 -23.21
N GLY A 134 2.87 15.59 -23.66
CA GLY A 134 2.70 17.03 -23.45
C GLY A 134 2.36 17.39 -22.02
N LYS A 135 2.19 18.71 -21.79
CA LYS A 135 2.02 19.27 -20.45
C LYS A 135 0.72 18.83 -19.74
N SER A 136 -0.35 18.57 -20.47
CA SER A 136 -1.66 18.24 -19.87
C SER A 136 -1.67 16.86 -19.26
N LEU A 137 -1.20 15.85 -20.00
CA LEU A 137 -1.14 14.49 -19.53
C LEU A 137 -0.11 14.33 -18.41
N PHE A 138 1.05 14.97 -18.53
CA PHE A 138 2.04 15.00 -17.46
C PHE A 138 1.45 15.51 -16.13
N LYS A 139 0.71 16.65 -16.16
CA LYS A 139 0.08 17.22 -14.96
C LYS A 139 -0.95 16.27 -14.36
N LEU A 140 -1.76 15.63 -15.21
CA LEU A 140 -2.74 14.65 -14.77
C LEU A 140 -2.06 13.47 -14.04
N ILE A 141 -1.04 12.87 -14.65
CA ILE A 141 -0.32 11.73 -14.06
C ILE A 141 0.36 12.15 -12.74
N LEU A 142 0.98 13.34 -12.69
CA LEU A 142 1.58 13.85 -11.46
C LEU A 142 0.55 14.02 -10.34
N LEU A 143 -0.58 14.68 -10.63
CA LEU A 143 -1.64 14.90 -9.65
C LEU A 143 -2.17 13.57 -9.11
N MET A 144 -2.45 12.62 -10.01
CA MET A 144 -3.00 11.33 -9.62
C MET A 144 -1.99 10.50 -8.83
N THR A 145 -0.69 10.56 -9.19
CA THR A 145 0.37 9.88 -8.44
C THR A 145 0.49 10.42 -7.01
N ILE A 146 0.45 11.74 -6.84
CA ILE A 146 0.47 12.35 -5.50
C ILE A 146 -0.80 11.98 -4.73
N PHE A 147 -1.97 12.01 -5.39
CA PHE A 147 -3.25 11.75 -4.74
C PHE A 147 -3.36 10.31 -4.23
N TYR A 148 -3.05 9.30 -5.04
CA TYR A 148 -3.12 7.92 -4.57
C TYR A 148 -2.11 7.64 -3.43
N MET A 149 -0.90 8.20 -3.53
CA MET A 149 0.10 8.04 -2.46
C MET A 149 -0.34 8.75 -1.17
N PHE A 150 -1.07 9.85 -1.29
CA PHE A 150 -1.68 10.51 -0.14
C PHE A 150 -2.77 9.64 0.51
N ILE A 151 -3.62 8.97 -0.28
CA ILE A 151 -4.62 8.02 0.27
C ILE A 151 -3.90 6.85 0.96
N PHE A 152 -2.81 6.33 0.38
CA PHE A 152 -1.98 5.32 1.03
C PHE A 152 -1.42 5.80 2.37
N LEU A 153 -0.96 7.05 2.44
CA LEU A 153 -0.51 7.65 3.70
C LEU A 153 -1.63 7.65 4.74
N CYS A 154 -2.85 8.04 4.35
CA CYS A 154 -4.02 7.99 5.23
C CYS A 154 -4.30 6.57 5.72
N ALA A 155 -4.27 5.58 4.82
CA ALA A 155 -4.54 4.19 5.14
C ALA A 155 -3.50 3.59 6.10
N GLU A 156 -2.21 3.85 5.88
CA GLU A 156 -1.12 3.36 6.73
C GLU A 156 -1.20 3.94 8.15
N VAL A 157 -1.45 5.24 8.28
CA VAL A 157 -1.60 5.86 9.60
C VAL A 157 -2.88 5.37 10.30
N THR A 158 -3.95 5.13 9.54
CA THR A 158 -5.18 4.52 10.07
C THR A 158 -4.92 3.10 10.56
N ALA A 159 -4.16 2.30 9.81
CA ALA A 159 -3.87 0.91 10.14
C ALA A 159 -3.16 0.78 11.50
N VAL A 160 -2.11 1.56 11.73
CA VAL A 160 -1.42 1.51 13.03
C VAL A 160 -2.26 2.06 14.16
N ALA A 161 -3.06 3.11 13.92
CA ALA A 161 -3.97 3.65 14.92
C ALA A 161 -5.04 2.63 15.34
N VAL A 162 -5.64 1.93 14.35
CA VAL A 162 -6.62 0.86 14.59
C VAL A 162 -5.97 -0.33 15.31
N LEU A 163 -4.75 -0.71 14.94
CA LEU A 163 -4.01 -1.78 15.62
C LEU A 163 -3.81 -1.48 17.11
N ILE A 164 -3.28 -0.30 17.41
CA ILE A 164 -3.01 0.11 18.78
C ILE A 164 -4.30 0.24 19.60
N ASN A 165 -5.35 0.79 18.99
CA ASN A 165 -6.67 0.85 19.63
C ASN A 165 -7.23 -0.54 19.92
N TYR A 166 -7.11 -1.48 18.98
CA TYR A 166 -7.58 -2.86 19.17
C TYR A 166 -6.89 -3.55 20.35
N ILE A 167 -5.57 -3.34 20.50
CA ILE A 167 -4.76 -4.03 21.52
C ILE A 167 -4.91 -3.38 22.91
N SER A 168 -4.99 -2.05 22.99
CA SER A 168 -4.88 -1.34 24.26
C SER A 168 -6.03 -0.35 24.57
N GLY A 169 -6.94 -0.13 23.62
CA GLY A 169 -7.97 0.90 23.75
C GLY A 169 -7.47 2.34 23.64
N THR A 170 -6.20 2.54 23.27
CA THR A 170 -5.66 3.89 23.03
C THR A 170 -6.43 4.58 21.89
N GLU A 171 -6.79 5.84 22.09
CA GLU A 171 -7.53 6.61 21.08
C GLU A 171 -6.73 6.74 19.78
N LEU A 172 -7.43 6.61 18.63
CA LEU A 172 -6.82 6.58 17.29
C LEU A 172 -5.93 7.79 17.02
N TRP A 173 -6.41 8.98 17.38
CA TRP A 173 -5.70 10.23 17.11
C TRP A 173 -4.37 10.34 17.87
N ILE A 174 -4.25 9.74 19.06
CA ILE A 174 -3.02 9.77 19.86
C ILE A 174 -1.90 9.01 19.13
N THR A 175 -2.19 7.79 18.70
CA THR A 175 -1.22 7.01 17.92
C THR A 175 -0.87 7.70 16.59
N ALA A 176 -1.88 8.18 15.87
CA ALA A 176 -1.70 8.83 14.57
C ALA A 176 -0.78 10.06 14.67
N ILE A 177 -0.97 10.94 15.66
CA ILE A 177 -0.15 12.15 15.81
C ILE A 177 1.29 11.81 16.18
N ILE A 178 1.52 10.84 17.09
CA ILE A 178 2.87 10.46 17.53
C ILE A 178 3.66 9.87 16.37
N VAL A 179 3.07 8.93 15.62
CA VAL A 179 3.72 8.28 14.47
C VAL A 179 4.02 9.28 13.37
N LEU A 180 3.06 10.14 13.01
CA LEU A 180 3.27 11.17 12.00
C LEU A 180 4.37 12.16 12.40
N LEU A 181 4.34 12.72 13.60
CA LEU A 181 5.35 13.67 14.04
C LEU A 181 6.75 13.05 14.06
N ALA A 182 6.89 11.84 14.58
CA ALA A 182 8.18 11.15 14.62
C ALA A 182 8.72 10.90 13.22
N THR A 183 7.88 10.39 12.30
CA THR A 183 8.30 10.09 10.93
C THR A 183 8.64 11.35 10.15
N LEU A 184 7.82 12.39 10.22
CA LEU A 184 8.08 13.67 9.56
C LEU A 184 9.40 14.30 10.00
N THR A 185 9.75 14.20 11.28
CA THR A 185 10.93 14.83 11.85
C THR A 185 12.20 14.44 11.13
N TYR A 186 12.41 13.15 10.82
CA TYR A 186 13.64 12.73 10.15
C TYR A 186 13.52 12.67 8.62
N THR A 187 12.32 12.36 8.09
CA THR A 187 12.13 12.18 6.65
C THR A 187 12.22 13.51 5.90
N LEU A 188 11.60 14.57 6.44
CA LEU A 188 11.69 15.91 5.85
C LEU A 188 13.10 16.51 5.90
N TYR A 189 13.94 15.99 6.78
CA TYR A 189 15.33 16.43 6.89
C TYR A 189 16.29 15.60 6.04
N GLY A 190 16.16 14.26 6.07
CA GLY A 190 17.15 13.33 5.49
C GLY A 190 16.78 12.76 4.13
N GLY A 191 15.53 12.83 3.72
CA GLY A 191 15.04 12.31 2.44
C GLY A 191 15.31 10.81 2.24
N LEU A 192 15.50 10.40 0.99
CA LEU A 192 15.65 8.98 0.61
C LEU A 192 16.81 8.27 1.32
N ARG A 193 17.92 8.97 1.55
CA ARG A 193 19.09 8.35 2.19
C ARG A 193 18.82 7.95 3.63
N ALA A 194 18.07 8.78 4.37
CA ALA A 194 17.66 8.48 5.73
C ALA A 194 16.63 7.35 5.75
N SER A 195 15.64 7.40 4.86
CA SER A 195 14.62 6.35 4.70
C SER A 195 15.27 4.97 4.45
N ILE A 196 16.18 4.85 3.48
CA ILE A 196 16.89 3.58 3.22
C ILE A 196 17.68 3.09 4.45
N PHE A 197 18.25 4.00 5.22
CA PHE A 197 18.98 3.61 6.42
C PHE A 197 18.06 3.09 7.52
N THR A 198 16.95 3.77 7.78
CA THR A 198 15.93 3.30 8.73
C THR A 198 15.28 2.01 8.26
N ASP A 199 14.99 1.87 6.97
CA ASP A 199 14.47 0.63 6.36
C ASP A 199 15.37 -0.58 6.64
N ASN A 200 16.70 -0.41 6.57
CA ASN A 200 17.62 -1.51 6.86
C ASN A 200 17.45 -2.06 8.28
N ILE A 201 17.28 -1.16 9.26
CA ILE A 201 17.10 -1.53 10.68
C ILE A 201 15.69 -2.09 10.88
N GLN A 202 14.68 -1.40 10.35
CA GLN A 202 13.29 -1.81 10.44
C GLN A 202 13.08 -3.19 9.83
N MET A 203 13.69 -3.48 8.67
CA MET A 203 13.54 -4.77 8.01
C MET A 203 14.13 -5.93 8.82
N ILE A 204 15.22 -5.70 9.56
CA ILE A 204 15.75 -6.71 10.48
C ILE A 204 14.74 -6.98 11.62
N VAL A 205 14.23 -5.90 12.23
CA VAL A 205 13.22 -6.01 13.30
C VAL A 205 11.94 -6.69 12.78
N ILE A 206 11.41 -6.23 11.65
CA ILE A 206 10.23 -6.81 10.99
C ILE A 206 10.46 -8.30 10.70
N GLY A 207 11.60 -8.66 10.11
CA GLY A 207 11.91 -10.04 9.77
C GLY A 207 11.93 -10.96 10.99
N ILE A 208 12.57 -10.53 12.09
CA ILE A 208 12.62 -11.30 13.34
C ILE A 208 11.21 -11.44 13.94
N LEU A 209 10.45 -10.34 14.03
CA LEU A 209 9.12 -10.36 14.65
C LEU A 209 8.10 -11.13 13.80
N LEU A 210 8.20 -11.07 12.46
CA LEU A 210 7.40 -11.91 11.58
C LEU A 210 7.71 -13.39 11.76
N LEU A 211 9.00 -13.77 11.81
CA LEU A 211 9.39 -15.16 12.04
C LEU A 211 8.87 -15.68 13.37
N ILE A 212 8.97 -14.89 14.44
CA ILE A 212 8.42 -15.26 15.74
C ILE A 212 6.90 -15.44 15.65
N SER A 213 6.20 -14.47 15.05
CA SER A 213 4.74 -14.52 14.90
C SER A 213 4.27 -15.72 14.08
N VAL A 214 4.92 -15.96 12.93
CA VAL A 214 4.62 -17.11 12.05
C VAL A 214 4.86 -18.43 12.79
N SER A 215 6.02 -18.57 13.43
CA SER A 215 6.36 -19.79 14.18
C SER A 215 5.37 -20.05 15.32
N TYR A 216 4.98 -19.00 16.03
CA TYR A 216 3.99 -19.11 17.10
C TYR A 216 2.62 -19.54 16.56
N ILE A 217 2.12 -18.89 15.51
CA ILE A 217 0.82 -19.24 14.90
C ILE A 217 0.82 -20.71 14.46
N ILE A 218 1.85 -21.15 13.73
CA ILE A 218 1.92 -22.53 13.26
C ILE A 218 1.98 -23.52 14.43
N SER A 219 2.81 -23.26 15.42
CA SER A 219 2.99 -24.16 16.57
C SER A 219 1.73 -24.24 17.44
N TYR A 220 1.05 -23.10 17.64
CA TYR A 220 -0.13 -23.02 18.49
C TYR A 220 -1.40 -23.53 17.80
N THR A 221 -1.58 -23.22 16.52
CA THR A 221 -2.74 -23.66 15.73
C THR A 221 -2.61 -25.13 15.32
N GLY A 222 -1.37 -25.65 15.24
CA GLY A 222 -1.10 -27.05 14.96
C GLY A 222 -1.69 -27.52 13.63
N SER A 223 -2.39 -28.66 13.64
CA SER A 223 -3.03 -29.25 12.45
C SER A 223 -4.10 -28.37 11.81
N ASP A 224 -4.67 -27.42 12.58
CA ASP A 224 -5.71 -26.51 12.07
C ASP A 224 -5.12 -25.45 11.11
N PHE A 225 -3.81 -25.20 11.18
CA PHE A 225 -3.11 -24.35 10.22
C PHE A 225 -2.79 -25.13 8.92
N SER A 226 -3.83 -25.57 8.22
CA SER A 226 -3.68 -26.41 7.03
C SER A 226 -4.80 -26.21 6.01
N PHE A 227 -4.51 -26.53 4.76
CA PHE A 227 -5.52 -26.57 3.69
C PHE A 227 -6.61 -27.60 3.98
N ALA A 228 -6.27 -28.75 4.56
CA ALA A 228 -7.22 -29.79 4.93
C ALA A 228 -8.26 -29.31 5.94
N TYR A 229 -7.85 -28.50 6.91
CA TYR A 229 -8.77 -27.91 7.88
C TYR A 229 -9.73 -26.91 7.21
N ILE A 230 -9.22 -26.05 6.31
CA ILE A 230 -10.06 -25.11 5.56
C ILE A 230 -11.04 -25.87 4.67
N GLU A 231 -10.59 -26.92 3.98
CA GLU A 231 -11.45 -27.76 3.13
C GLU A 231 -12.59 -28.41 3.93
N GLN A 232 -12.29 -28.85 5.15
CA GLN A 232 -13.31 -29.42 6.04
C GLN A 232 -14.33 -28.38 6.53
N LYS A 233 -13.90 -27.16 6.89
CA LYS A 233 -14.73 -26.13 7.53
C LYS A 233 -15.40 -25.19 6.52
N ASN A 234 -14.65 -24.76 5.50
CA ASN A 234 -15.06 -23.80 4.49
C ASN A 234 -14.59 -24.22 3.09
N PRO A 235 -15.04 -25.35 2.53
CA PRO A 235 -14.55 -25.89 1.25
C PRO A 235 -14.68 -24.91 0.09
N GLN A 236 -15.65 -24.01 0.14
CA GLN A 236 -15.84 -22.97 -0.88
C GLN A 236 -14.63 -22.08 -1.07
N LEU A 237 -13.86 -21.78 -0.01
CA LEU A 237 -12.69 -20.90 -0.09
C LEU A 237 -11.53 -21.51 -0.91
N LEU A 238 -11.53 -22.83 -1.07
CA LEU A 238 -10.55 -23.56 -1.89
C LEU A 238 -11.16 -24.06 -3.22
N SER A 239 -12.48 -23.97 -3.39
CA SER A 239 -13.17 -24.54 -4.54
C SER A 239 -12.90 -23.78 -5.83
N GLY A 240 -12.52 -24.50 -6.89
CA GLY A 240 -12.40 -23.95 -8.24
C GLY A 240 -13.74 -23.52 -8.87
N SER A 241 -14.89 -23.92 -8.33
CA SER A 241 -16.22 -23.46 -8.78
C SER A 241 -16.71 -22.19 -8.07
N TYR A 242 -16.03 -21.74 -7.03
CA TYR A 242 -16.42 -20.54 -6.28
C TYR A 242 -15.95 -19.29 -7.01
N SER A 243 -16.86 -18.55 -7.64
CA SER A 243 -16.56 -17.40 -8.49
C SER A 243 -15.71 -16.30 -7.81
N PRO A 244 -15.86 -16.00 -6.49
CA PRO A 244 -15.01 -15.05 -5.81
C PRO A 244 -13.51 -15.42 -5.83
N ASN A 245 -13.13 -16.69 -5.89
CA ASN A 245 -11.73 -17.09 -6.04
C ASN A 245 -11.09 -16.47 -7.29
N TYR A 246 -11.82 -16.39 -8.41
CA TYR A 246 -11.29 -15.79 -9.63
C TYR A 246 -11.44 -14.29 -9.65
N THR A 247 -12.62 -13.78 -9.29
CA THR A 247 -12.90 -12.34 -9.36
C THR A 247 -12.07 -11.57 -8.35
N ALA A 248 -11.95 -12.03 -7.10
CA ALA A 248 -11.09 -11.43 -6.10
C ALA A 248 -9.60 -11.60 -6.45
N GLY A 249 -9.19 -12.80 -6.88
CA GLY A 249 -7.81 -13.04 -7.27
C GLY A 249 -7.32 -12.10 -8.35
N LEU A 250 -8.08 -11.95 -9.43
CA LEU A 250 -7.77 -11.02 -10.52
C LEU A 250 -7.85 -9.56 -10.07
N THR A 251 -8.84 -9.20 -9.24
CA THR A 251 -8.97 -7.85 -8.70
C THR A 251 -7.72 -7.44 -7.93
N PHE A 252 -7.30 -8.22 -6.93
CA PHE A 252 -6.13 -7.89 -6.12
C PHE A 252 -4.84 -7.95 -6.93
N PHE A 253 -4.72 -8.88 -7.88
CA PHE A 253 -3.56 -8.88 -8.77
C PHE A 253 -3.49 -7.60 -9.61
N ILE A 254 -4.56 -7.20 -10.27
CA ILE A 254 -4.59 -6.01 -11.13
C ILE A 254 -4.39 -4.74 -10.30
N ALA A 255 -5.16 -4.59 -9.22
CA ALA A 255 -5.19 -3.42 -8.37
C ALA A 255 -3.82 -3.15 -7.74
N VAL A 256 -3.30 -4.13 -7.03
CA VAL A 256 -2.06 -3.99 -6.26
C VAL A 256 -0.83 -3.91 -7.17
N ALA A 257 -0.83 -4.66 -8.30
CA ALA A 257 0.26 -4.57 -9.27
C ALA A 257 0.31 -3.18 -9.94
N ALA A 258 -0.85 -2.64 -10.34
CA ALA A 258 -0.92 -1.32 -10.92
C ALA A 258 -0.35 -0.25 -9.99
N THR A 259 -0.75 -0.25 -8.74
CA THR A 259 -0.34 0.72 -7.73
C THR A 259 1.15 0.65 -7.43
N ASN A 260 1.69 -0.55 -7.23
CA ASN A 260 3.12 -0.72 -6.98
C ASN A 260 4.00 -0.35 -8.19
N LEU A 261 3.49 -0.42 -9.42
CA LEU A 261 4.18 0.08 -10.61
C LEU A 261 4.26 1.61 -10.63
N PHE A 262 3.27 2.32 -10.09
CA PHE A 262 3.30 3.79 -9.97
C PHE A 262 4.01 4.27 -8.71
N HIS A 263 4.28 3.40 -7.75
CA HIS A 263 4.83 3.80 -6.47
C HIS A 263 6.18 4.48 -6.62
N GLN A 264 6.21 5.82 -6.41
CA GLN A 264 7.40 6.64 -6.61
C GLN A 264 8.57 6.19 -5.72
N GLY A 265 8.29 5.65 -4.53
CA GLY A 265 9.31 5.04 -3.68
C GLY A 265 10.08 3.91 -4.39
N ASN A 266 9.42 3.06 -5.16
CA ASN A 266 10.06 2.03 -5.97
C ASN A 266 10.93 2.64 -7.06
N TRP A 267 10.45 3.69 -7.76
CA TRP A 267 11.23 4.40 -8.78
C TRP A 267 12.44 5.12 -8.21
N GLN A 268 12.33 5.71 -7.02
CA GLN A 268 13.49 6.27 -6.33
C GLN A 268 14.57 5.21 -6.08
N ARG A 269 14.18 4.00 -5.67
CA ARG A 269 15.10 2.89 -5.45
C ARG A 269 15.69 2.35 -6.74
N VAL A 270 14.92 2.34 -7.84
CA VAL A 270 15.43 2.05 -9.19
C VAL A 270 16.58 3.01 -9.55
N TYR A 271 16.42 4.30 -9.26
CA TYR A 271 17.48 5.30 -9.53
C TYR A 271 18.60 5.30 -8.49
N ALA A 272 18.34 4.90 -7.25
CA ALA A 272 19.31 4.88 -6.16
C ALA A 272 20.33 3.73 -6.25
N ALA A 273 19.97 2.62 -6.90
CA ALA A 273 20.84 1.46 -7.08
C ALA A 273 22.15 1.85 -7.77
N LYS A 274 23.29 1.37 -7.26
CA LYS A 274 24.62 1.71 -7.79
C LYS A 274 24.80 1.31 -9.25
N ASP A 275 24.26 0.16 -9.66
CA ASP A 275 24.33 -0.36 -11.01
C ASP A 275 23.12 -1.23 -11.35
N TYR A 276 23.00 -1.66 -12.62
CA TYR A 276 21.88 -2.47 -13.07
C TYR A 276 21.90 -3.89 -12.49
N GLN A 277 23.05 -4.48 -12.26
CA GLN A 277 23.13 -5.85 -11.69
C GLN A 277 22.64 -5.86 -10.23
N THR A 278 23.02 -4.84 -9.46
CA THR A 278 22.51 -4.62 -8.11
C THR A 278 20.98 -4.44 -8.12
N LEU A 279 20.47 -3.63 -9.04
CA LEU A 279 19.01 -3.43 -9.21
C LEU A 279 18.31 -4.75 -9.52
N LYS A 280 18.77 -5.49 -10.54
CA LYS A 280 18.18 -6.76 -10.95
C LYS A 280 18.15 -7.79 -9.81
N LYS A 281 19.30 -8.00 -9.14
CA LYS A 281 19.40 -8.93 -8.02
C LYS A 281 18.49 -8.50 -6.85
N GLY A 282 18.51 -7.21 -6.49
CA GLY A 282 17.66 -6.68 -5.42
C GLY A 282 16.17 -6.90 -5.68
N LEU A 283 15.70 -6.62 -6.89
CA LEU A 283 14.30 -6.82 -7.27
C LEU A 283 13.90 -8.30 -7.24
N ILE A 284 14.76 -9.23 -7.72
CA ILE A 284 14.49 -10.67 -7.67
C ILE A 284 14.39 -11.14 -6.21
N ILE A 285 15.36 -10.78 -5.36
CA ILE A 285 15.33 -11.17 -3.95
C ILE A 285 14.11 -10.58 -3.25
N SER A 286 13.75 -9.33 -3.53
CA SER A 286 12.56 -8.70 -2.96
C SER A 286 11.28 -9.45 -3.37
N PHE A 287 11.15 -9.86 -4.64
CA PHE A 287 10.04 -10.69 -5.10
C PHE A 287 9.92 -11.98 -4.28
N LEU A 288 11.04 -12.71 -4.11
CA LEU A 288 11.08 -13.98 -3.39
C LEU A 288 10.76 -13.85 -1.89
N ILE A 289 11.01 -12.67 -1.29
CA ILE A 289 10.69 -12.40 0.11
C ILE A 289 9.22 -11.97 0.27
N ILE A 290 8.72 -11.10 -0.62
CA ILE A 290 7.37 -10.50 -0.50
C ILE A 290 6.28 -11.56 -0.70
N VAL A 291 6.42 -12.44 -1.71
CA VAL A 291 5.38 -13.42 -2.04
C VAL A 291 5.00 -14.31 -0.84
N PRO A 292 5.94 -15.02 -0.17
CA PRO A 292 5.57 -15.89 0.94
C PRO A 292 5.01 -15.12 2.15
N ILE A 293 5.49 -13.89 2.41
CA ILE A 293 4.98 -13.08 3.53
C ILE A 293 3.51 -12.72 3.30
N VAL A 294 3.19 -12.14 2.15
CA VAL A 294 1.80 -11.72 1.85
C VAL A 294 0.88 -12.92 1.72
N PHE A 295 1.37 -14.03 1.13
CA PHE A 295 0.63 -15.29 1.07
C PHE A 295 0.28 -15.80 2.47
N PHE A 296 1.26 -15.83 3.38
CA PHE A 296 1.05 -16.28 4.76
C PHE A 296 -0.01 -15.43 5.47
N MET A 297 0.02 -14.10 5.30
CA MET A 297 -0.96 -13.21 5.92
C MET A 297 -2.39 -13.50 5.43
N GLY A 298 -2.57 -13.70 4.13
CA GLY A 298 -3.87 -14.09 3.57
C GLY A 298 -4.31 -15.48 4.02
N PHE A 299 -3.39 -16.46 4.03
CA PHE A 299 -3.68 -17.81 4.49
C PHE A 299 -4.08 -17.84 5.98
N ALA A 300 -3.39 -17.06 6.82
CA ALA A 300 -3.76 -16.89 8.22
C ALA A 300 -5.19 -16.33 8.39
N GLY A 301 -5.59 -15.39 7.53
CA GLY A 301 -6.97 -14.89 7.50
C GLY A 301 -7.99 -15.98 7.18
N MET A 302 -7.73 -16.85 6.20
CA MET A 302 -8.60 -17.99 5.87
C MET A 302 -8.72 -18.98 7.02
N VAL A 303 -7.59 -19.32 7.67
CA VAL A 303 -7.58 -20.22 8.83
C VAL A 303 -8.37 -19.63 9.98
N SER A 304 -8.12 -18.35 10.31
CA SER A 304 -8.87 -17.66 11.38
C SER A 304 -10.37 -17.66 11.13
N PHE A 305 -10.79 -17.33 9.93
CA PHE A 305 -12.21 -17.36 9.53
C PHE A 305 -12.80 -18.78 9.58
N SER A 306 -12.00 -19.80 9.29
CA SER A 306 -12.44 -21.21 9.36
C SER A 306 -12.55 -21.72 10.80
N ILE A 307 -11.78 -21.14 11.73
CA ILE A 307 -11.91 -21.43 13.17
C ILE A 307 -13.14 -20.72 13.75
N ASP A 308 -13.29 -19.43 13.46
CA ASP A 308 -14.41 -18.61 13.94
C ASP A 308 -14.84 -17.59 12.87
N SER A 309 -15.94 -17.88 12.20
CA SER A 309 -16.51 -17.02 11.16
C SER A 309 -17.14 -15.71 11.69
N SER A 310 -17.27 -15.55 13.00
CA SER A 310 -17.75 -14.32 13.63
C SER A 310 -16.63 -13.28 13.81
N THR A 311 -15.38 -13.69 13.65
CA THR A 311 -14.21 -12.80 13.72
C THR A 311 -14.27 -11.73 12.62
N ARG A 312 -13.95 -10.50 12.97
CA ARG A 312 -13.80 -9.44 11.96
C ARG A 312 -12.73 -9.86 10.94
N PRO A 313 -13.05 -9.80 9.62
CA PRO A 313 -12.17 -10.30 8.57
C PRO A 313 -10.75 -9.68 8.59
N ASP A 314 -10.66 -8.39 8.91
CA ASP A 314 -9.42 -7.64 8.96
C ASP A 314 -8.54 -7.95 10.19
N LEU A 315 -9.07 -8.64 11.19
CA LEU A 315 -8.37 -9.03 12.42
C LEU A 315 -7.87 -10.48 12.43
N GLY A 316 -8.06 -11.23 11.33
CA GLY A 316 -7.77 -12.67 11.29
C GLY A 316 -6.34 -13.04 11.72
N PHE A 317 -5.33 -12.28 11.32
CA PHE A 317 -3.95 -12.49 11.76
C PHE A 317 -3.80 -12.29 13.28
N PHE A 318 -4.42 -11.24 13.82
CA PHE A 318 -4.32 -10.90 15.24
C PHE A 318 -5.03 -11.90 16.13
N THR A 319 -6.19 -12.40 15.68
CA THR A 319 -6.95 -13.40 16.47
C THR A 319 -6.22 -14.72 16.59
N LEU A 320 -5.47 -15.13 15.58
CA LEU A 320 -4.60 -16.31 15.69
C LEU A 320 -3.42 -16.07 16.63
N LEU A 321 -2.77 -14.90 16.53
CA LEU A 321 -1.58 -14.59 17.30
C LEU A 321 -1.90 -14.26 18.76
N LEU A 322 -3.05 -13.62 19.05
CA LEU A 322 -3.44 -13.22 20.40
C LEU A 322 -4.40 -14.22 21.09
N ARG A 323 -4.55 -15.42 20.57
CA ARG A 323 -5.48 -16.40 21.11
C ARG A 323 -5.21 -16.74 22.59
N GLU A 324 -3.95 -16.77 23.01
CA GLU A 324 -3.56 -16.97 24.41
C GLU A 324 -3.50 -15.69 25.26
N GLN A 325 -3.78 -14.52 24.64
CA GLN A 325 -3.83 -13.23 25.32
C GLN A 325 -2.57 -12.88 26.15
N THR A 326 -1.39 -13.28 25.66
CA THR A 326 -0.15 -12.97 26.37
C THR A 326 0.31 -11.54 26.10
N GLU A 327 0.78 -10.85 27.14
CA GLU A 327 1.31 -9.50 27.05
C GLU A 327 2.49 -9.43 26.06
N ILE A 328 3.37 -10.42 26.06
CA ILE A 328 4.54 -10.48 25.18
C ILE A 328 4.13 -10.48 23.70
N LEU A 329 3.14 -11.27 23.31
CA LEU A 329 2.65 -11.30 21.92
C LEU A 329 2.03 -9.97 21.52
N SER A 330 1.35 -9.30 22.43
CA SER A 330 0.81 -7.96 22.21
C SER A 330 1.91 -6.93 21.97
N LEU A 331 3.01 -6.98 22.74
CA LEU A 331 4.18 -6.13 22.55
C LEU A 331 4.88 -6.41 21.20
N ILE A 332 4.97 -7.67 20.79
CA ILE A 332 5.50 -8.09 19.48
C ILE A 332 4.68 -7.48 18.36
N ILE A 333 3.36 -7.60 18.39
CA ILE A 333 2.47 -7.07 17.35
C ILE A 333 2.54 -5.55 17.27
N VAL A 334 2.51 -4.86 18.41
CA VAL A 334 2.62 -3.40 18.46
C VAL A 334 3.94 -2.96 17.83
N THR A 335 5.05 -3.62 18.18
CA THR A 335 6.36 -3.30 17.65
C THR A 335 6.44 -3.58 16.14
N LEU A 336 5.89 -4.70 15.69
CA LEU A 336 5.81 -5.08 14.28
C LEU A 336 5.00 -4.06 13.49
N GLY A 337 3.79 -3.74 13.96
CA GLY A 337 2.93 -2.76 13.30
C GLY A 337 3.56 -1.38 13.20
N LEU A 338 4.21 -0.90 14.27
CA LEU A 338 4.94 0.37 14.26
C LEU A 338 6.11 0.36 13.27
N ALA A 339 6.92 -0.70 13.26
CA ALA A 339 8.06 -0.80 12.34
C ALA A 339 7.60 -0.81 10.88
N LEU A 340 6.55 -1.56 10.54
CA LEU A 340 5.94 -1.60 9.21
C LEU A 340 5.39 -0.22 8.81
N THR A 341 4.59 0.40 9.67
CA THR A 341 3.99 1.71 9.38
C THR A 341 5.04 2.79 9.21
N ILE A 342 6.01 2.91 10.12
CA ILE A 342 7.00 3.99 10.08
C ILE A 342 7.83 3.89 8.80
N SER A 343 8.22 2.68 8.37
CA SER A 343 8.94 2.46 7.11
C SER A 343 8.12 2.87 5.89
N THR A 344 6.83 2.55 5.86
CA THR A 344 5.99 2.88 4.71
C THR A 344 5.62 4.36 4.69
N VAL A 345 5.29 4.94 5.83
CA VAL A 345 4.97 6.38 5.95
C VAL A 345 6.17 7.23 5.55
N ASP A 346 7.40 6.89 5.99
CA ASP A 346 8.58 7.66 5.60
C ASP A 346 8.86 7.56 4.09
N THR A 347 8.65 6.39 3.50
CA THR A 347 8.74 6.19 2.05
C THR A 347 7.73 7.03 1.30
N LEU A 348 6.46 7.05 1.73
CA LEU A 348 5.39 7.84 1.10
C LEU A 348 5.67 9.34 1.20
N VAL A 349 6.02 9.82 2.39
CA VAL A 349 6.39 11.22 2.63
C VAL A 349 7.55 11.66 1.74
N ASN A 350 8.62 10.86 1.70
CA ASN A 350 9.80 11.14 0.88
C ASN A 350 9.47 11.09 -0.62
N ALA A 351 8.67 10.14 -1.05
CA ALA A 351 8.27 9.99 -2.44
C ALA A 351 7.39 11.15 -2.93
N ILE A 352 6.38 11.56 -2.15
CA ILE A 352 5.53 12.72 -2.48
C ILE A 352 6.38 14.00 -2.48
N SER A 353 7.28 14.17 -1.50
CA SER A 353 8.19 15.31 -1.45
C SER A 353 9.09 15.37 -2.69
N SER A 354 9.64 14.22 -3.12
CA SER A 354 10.49 14.17 -4.32
C SER A 354 9.75 14.53 -5.60
N LEU A 355 8.51 14.06 -5.77
CA LEU A 355 7.65 14.44 -6.90
C LEU A 355 7.38 15.95 -6.90
N PHE A 356 7.10 16.53 -5.74
CA PHE A 356 6.88 17.97 -5.64
C PHE A 356 8.15 18.77 -5.99
N VAL A 357 9.31 18.36 -5.50
CA VAL A 357 10.59 19.06 -5.77
C VAL A 357 10.98 18.96 -7.25
N VAL A 358 10.86 17.77 -7.85
CA VAL A 358 11.34 17.50 -9.20
C VAL A 358 10.31 17.93 -10.25
N ASP A 359 9.11 17.43 -10.10
CA ASP A 359 8.05 17.54 -11.11
C ASP A 359 7.14 18.74 -10.87
N GLY A 360 6.96 19.15 -9.61
CA GLY A 360 6.27 20.38 -9.24
C GLY A 360 6.93 21.63 -9.79
N LYS A 361 8.28 21.67 -9.79
CA LYS A 361 9.05 22.76 -10.42
C LYS A 361 8.69 22.96 -11.89
N ALA A 362 8.48 21.88 -12.63
CA ALA A 362 8.08 21.92 -14.04
C ALA A 362 6.60 22.30 -14.25
N THR A 363 5.78 22.18 -13.20
CA THR A 363 4.33 22.42 -13.25
C THR A 363 3.95 23.83 -12.89
N PHE A 364 4.54 24.39 -11.82
CA PHE A 364 4.07 25.63 -11.20
C PHE A 364 4.72 26.91 -11.72
N ASN A 365 5.78 26.81 -12.56
CA ASN A 365 6.48 27.98 -13.14
C ASN A 365 6.75 29.12 -12.12
N LEU A 366 7.00 28.74 -10.85
CA LEU A 366 7.35 29.72 -9.81
C LEU A 366 8.72 30.33 -10.07
N ASP A 367 9.00 31.45 -9.44
CA ASP A 367 10.26 32.18 -9.60
C ASP A 367 11.48 31.25 -9.47
N LYS A 368 12.53 31.53 -10.26
CA LYS A 368 13.80 30.79 -10.25
C LYS A 368 14.45 30.73 -8.85
N LYS A 369 14.11 31.69 -7.98
CA LYS A 369 14.60 31.79 -6.59
C LYS A 369 13.81 30.92 -5.60
N THR A 370 12.69 30.28 -6.00
CA THR A 370 11.85 29.51 -5.10
C THR A 370 12.58 28.27 -4.61
N ASP A 371 12.68 28.10 -3.30
CA ASP A 371 13.18 26.88 -2.66
C ASP A 371 12.09 25.81 -2.66
N TYR A 372 12.09 24.98 -3.72
CA TYR A 372 11.12 23.90 -3.88
C TYR A 372 11.23 22.83 -2.80
N LEU A 373 12.39 22.64 -2.20
CA LEU A 373 12.56 21.71 -1.09
C LEU A 373 11.83 22.21 0.16
N LYS A 374 11.97 23.51 0.46
CA LYS A 374 11.24 24.12 1.57
C LYS A 374 9.73 24.09 1.33
N LEU A 375 9.29 24.42 0.11
CA LEU A 375 7.88 24.39 -0.25
C LEU A 375 7.28 22.97 -0.18
N SER A 376 8.04 21.94 -0.60
CA SER A 376 7.60 20.54 -0.48
C SER A 376 7.38 20.12 0.96
N LYS A 377 8.20 20.62 1.91
CA LYS A 377 8.01 20.34 3.34
C LYS A 377 6.67 20.88 3.86
N TYR A 378 6.32 22.12 3.50
CA TYR A 378 5.02 22.68 3.88
C TYR A 378 3.85 21.90 3.25
N PHE A 379 3.99 21.51 1.98
CA PHE A 379 2.99 20.70 1.30
C PHE A 379 2.79 19.33 1.99
N ILE A 380 3.88 18.65 2.38
CA ILE A 380 3.80 17.39 3.13
C ILE A 380 3.16 17.58 4.51
N ILE A 381 3.51 18.64 5.23
CA ILE A 381 2.88 18.93 6.53
C ILE A 381 1.37 19.12 6.34
N PHE A 382 0.96 19.87 5.32
CA PHE A 382 -0.47 20.06 4.99
C PHE A 382 -1.17 18.70 4.72
N LEU A 383 -0.60 17.84 3.88
CA LEU A 383 -1.15 16.52 3.61
C LEU A 383 -1.18 15.64 4.87
N SER A 384 -0.17 15.75 5.72
CA SER A 384 -0.10 14.98 6.97
C SER A 384 -1.17 15.40 7.98
N VAL A 385 -1.56 16.68 8.01
CA VAL A 385 -2.70 17.15 8.82
C VAL A 385 -4.00 16.50 8.34
N ILE A 386 -4.21 16.43 7.02
CA ILE A 386 -5.40 15.76 6.48
C ILE A 386 -5.35 14.26 6.78
N ALA A 387 -4.18 13.61 6.61
CA ALA A 387 -4.01 12.19 6.93
C ALA A 387 -4.28 11.91 8.42
N PHE A 388 -3.86 12.79 9.32
CA PHE A 388 -4.19 12.73 10.74
C PHE A 388 -5.71 12.76 10.99
N ILE A 389 -6.43 13.68 10.34
CA ILE A 389 -7.88 13.79 10.46
C ILE A 389 -8.57 12.50 9.97
N VAL A 390 -8.13 11.96 8.83
CA VAL A 390 -8.67 10.71 8.27
C VAL A 390 -8.40 9.53 9.21
N ALA A 391 -7.17 9.39 9.69
CA ALA A 391 -6.78 8.30 10.59
C ALA A 391 -7.54 8.35 11.93
N SER A 392 -7.83 9.55 12.44
CA SER A 392 -8.61 9.73 13.67
C SER A 392 -10.07 9.25 13.55
N LYS A 393 -10.57 9.01 12.33
CA LYS A 393 -11.93 8.50 12.08
C LYS A 393 -11.99 6.97 12.00
N GLY A 394 -10.87 6.28 11.78
CA GLY A 394 -10.80 4.83 11.72
C GLY A 394 -11.61 4.23 10.55
N TYR A 395 -11.50 4.82 9.35
CA TYR A 395 -12.15 4.26 8.16
C TYR A 395 -11.62 2.87 7.84
N ASP A 396 -12.41 2.09 7.07
CA ASP A 396 -12.00 0.76 6.62
C ASP A 396 -10.71 0.83 5.80
N ILE A 397 -9.70 0.07 6.26
CA ILE A 397 -8.33 0.13 5.72
C ILE A 397 -8.29 -0.44 4.31
N LEU A 398 -8.96 -1.59 4.08
CA LEU A 398 -9.00 -2.22 2.77
C LEU A 398 -9.68 -1.32 1.74
N TYR A 399 -10.79 -0.66 2.14
CA TYR A 399 -11.50 0.26 1.26
C TYR A 399 -10.65 1.46 0.84
N LEU A 400 -9.87 2.05 1.77
CA LEU A 400 -8.96 3.14 1.45
C LEU A 400 -7.90 2.72 0.43
N PHE A 401 -7.32 1.53 0.59
CA PHE A 401 -6.34 1.00 -0.37
C PHE A 401 -6.97 0.74 -1.73
N LEU A 402 -8.13 0.10 -1.79
CA LEU A 402 -8.85 -0.17 -3.03
C LEU A 402 -9.22 1.12 -3.77
N LEU A 403 -9.62 2.17 -3.04
CA LEU A 403 -9.88 3.47 -3.64
C LEU A 403 -8.63 4.05 -4.31
N ALA A 404 -7.47 4.00 -3.64
CA ALA A 404 -6.20 4.44 -4.19
C ALA A 404 -5.78 3.62 -5.42
N ASP A 405 -5.96 2.30 -5.35
CA ASP A 405 -5.61 1.36 -6.42
C ASP A 405 -6.39 1.63 -7.71
N LEU A 406 -7.67 2.02 -7.60
CA LEU A 406 -8.51 2.31 -8.77
C LEU A 406 -7.91 3.42 -9.64
N PHE A 407 -7.35 4.46 -9.03
CA PHE A 407 -6.68 5.52 -9.78
C PHE A 407 -5.53 4.95 -10.61
N CYS A 408 -4.67 4.14 -10.01
CA CYS A 408 -3.53 3.55 -10.68
C CYS A 408 -3.93 2.62 -11.83
N CYS A 409 -5.02 1.87 -11.67
CA CYS A 409 -5.54 0.98 -12.69
C CYS A 409 -5.92 1.70 -13.98
N ALA A 410 -6.56 2.87 -13.90
CA ALA A 410 -6.92 3.64 -15.08
C ALA A 410 -5.71 4.15 -15.89
N PHE A 411 -4.56 4.29 -15.25
CA PHE A 411 -3.33 4.80 -15.87
C PHE A 411 -2.38 3.72 -16.36
N VAL A 412 -2.38 2.53 -15.72
CA VAL A 412 -1.29 1.57 -15.83
C VAL A 412 -1.00 1.15 -17.27
N LEU A 413 -2.00 0.70 -18.02
CA LEU A 413 -1.76 0.23 -19.39
C LEU A 413 -1.39 1.39 -20.32
N THR A 414 -2.06 2.53 -20.23
CA THR A 414 -1.77 3.71 -21.06
C THR A 414 -0.34 4.21 -20.83
N VAL A 415 0.09 4.33 -19.59
CA VAL A 415 1.43 4.84 -19.24
C VAL A 415 2.50 3.83 -19.64
N PHE A 416 2.38 2.56 -19.22
CA PHE A 416 3.46 1.59 -19.44
C PHE A 416 3.54 1.06 -20.86
N LEU A 417 2.44 0.96 -21.58
CA LEU A 417 2.48 0.67 -23.05
C LEU A 417 3.18 1.79 -23.80
N SER A 418 3.09 3.02 -23.34
CA SER A 418 3.76 4.16 -23.98
C SER A 418 5.29 4.04 -23.97
N PHE A 419 5.89 3.28 -23.05
CA PHE A 419 7.33 3.00 -23.08
C PHE A 419 7.78 2.30 -24.36
N TYR A 420 6.92 1.46 -24.93
CA TYR A 420 7.21 0.63 -26.10
C TYR A 420 6.53 1.14 -27.37
N ASN A 421 5.44 1.88 -27.26
CA ASN A 421 4.68 2.39 -28.37
C ASN A 421 4.83 3.91 -28.51
N LYS A 422 5.56 4.34 -29.56
CA LYS A 422 5.82 5.76 -29.84
C LYS A 422 4.59 6.49 -30.42
N ASN A 423 3.60 5.76 -30.94
CA ASN A 423 2.44 6.33 -31.65
C ASN A 423 1.30 6.77 -30.72
N ILE A 424 1.40 6.52 -29.41
CA ILE A 424 0.42 6.99 -28.45
C ILE A 424 0.57 8.51 -28.30
N ASN A 425 -0.42 9.26 -28.79
CA ASN A 425 -0.44 10.72 -28.66
C ASN A 425 -1.06 11.17 -27.32
N GLU A 426 -0.72 12.38 -26.89
CA GLU A 426 -1.16 12.94 -25.62
C GLU A 426 -2.69 12.99 -25.47
N LYS A 427 -3.40 13.51 -26.51
CA LYS A 427 -4.84 13.71 -26.45
C LYS A 427 -5.61 12.39 -26.30
N THR A 428 -5.21 11.36 -27.07
CA THR A 428 -5.84 10.04 -26.99
C THR A 428 -5.55 9.37 -25.66
N ALA A 429 -4.31 9.45 -25.18
CA ALA A 429 -3.94 8.93 -23.86
C ALA A 429 -4.72 9.61 -22.72
N TYR A 430 -4.82 10.95 -22.78
CA TYR A 430 -5.58 11.73 -21.80
C TYR A 430 -7.06 11.28 -21.74
N ILE A 431 -7.73 11.25 -22.90
CA ILE A 431 -9.13 10.85 -22.99
C ILE A 431 -9.33 9.41 -22.53
N SER A 432 -8.46 8.48 -22.94
CA SER A 432 -8.58 7.07 -22.56
C SER A 432 -8.51 6.88 -21.06
N ILE A 433 -7.58 7.56 -20.37
CA ILE A 433 -7.44 7.52 -18.93
C ILE A 433 -8.68 8.07 -18.22
N ILE A 434 -9.16 9.26 -18.64
CA ILE A 434 -10.34 9.88 -18.00
C ILE A 434 -11.57 9.00 -18.16
N VAL A 435 -11.79 8.44 -19.36
CA VAL A 435 -12.94 7.55 -19.61
C VAL A 435 -12.82 6.26 -18.76
N GLY A 436 -11.62 5.66 -18.69
CA GLY A 436 -11.38 4.49 -17.87
C GLY A 436 -11.63 4.76 -16.37
N LEU A 437 -11.15 5.92 -15.90
CA LEU A 437 -11.33 6.33 -14.50
C LEU A 437 -12.81 6.56 -14.16
N ILE A 438 -13.53 7.30 -15.00
CA ILE A 438 -14.97 7.55 -14.81
C ILE A 438 -15.74 6.22 -14.82
N ALA A 439 -15.49 5.35 -15.80
CA ALA A 439 -16.17 4.07 -15.90
C ALA A 439 -15.86 3.16 -14.70
N GLY A 440 -14.60 3.14 -14.23
CA GLY A 440 -14.22 2.45 -13.01
C GLY A 440 -14.96 2.97 -11.79
N PHE A 441 -15.00 4.29 -11.59
CA PHE A 441 -15.71 4.91 -10.45
C PHE A 441 -17.22 4.67 -10.48
N LEU A 442 -17.84 4.67 -11.64
CA LEU A 442 -19.27 4.36 -11.77
C LEU A 442 -19.59 2.97 -11.26
N MET A 443 -18.69 2.01 -11.41
CA MET A 443 -18.85 0.64 -10.95
C MET A 443 -18.23 0.37 -9.57
N PHE A 444 -17.39 1.27 -9.06
CA PHE A 444 -16.72 1.09 -7.76
C PHE A 444 -17.73 1.04 -6.63
N PRO A 445 -17.70 -0.01 -5.78
CA PRO A 445 -18.71 -0.17 -4.74
C PRO A 445 -18.59 0.89 -3.65
N PHE A 446 -19.69 1.23 -3.01
CA PHE A 446 -19.69 2.01 -1.78
C PHE A 446 -19.04 1.20 -0.63
N PRO A 447 -18.72 1.84 0.52
CA PRO A 447 -18.00 1.17 1.61
C PRO A 447 -18.67 -0.08 2.19
N ASP A 448 -19.95 -0.27 1.94
CA ASP A 448 -20.72 -1.47 2.31
C ASP A 448 -20.66 -2.59 1.27
N PHE A 449 -19.98 -2.37 0.15
CA PHE A 449 -19.84 -3.27 -1.02
C PHE A 449 -21.19 -3.74 -1.63
N SER A 450 -22.31 -3.16 -1.24
CA SER A 450 -23.66 -3.62 -1.65
C SER A 450 -24.12 -3.08 -2.99
N LYS A 451 -23.65 -1.89 -3.38
CA LYS A 451 -24.04 -1.15 -4.59
C LYS A 451 -22.95 -0.20 -5.02
N SER A 452 -23.03 0.28 -6.25
CA SER A 452 -22.17 1.33 -6.80
C SER A 452 -23.02 2.49 -7.34
N LEU A 453 -22.36 3.55 -7.82
CA LEU A 453 -23.07 4.67 -8.43
C LEU A 453 -23.88 4.22 -9.66
N LEU A 454 -23.31 3.37 -10.54
CA LEU A 454 -24.01 2.84 -11.70
C LEU A 454 -25.06 1.80 -11.31
N VAL A 455 -24.67 0.83 -10.47
CA VAL A 455 -25.49 -0.33 -10.11
C VAL A 455 -26.17 -0.11 -8.77
N GLY A 456 -27.46 0.06 -8.78
CA GLY A 456 -28.28 0.28 -7.58
C GLY A 456 -28.50 1.74 -7.18
N VAL A 457 -27.91 2.73 -7.90
CA VAL A 457 -28.21 4.15 -7.74
C VAL A 457 -28.74 4.74 -9.05
N LEU A 458 -27.96 4.74 -10.12
CA LEU A 458 -28.39 5.27 -11.43
C LEU A 458 -29.29 4.28 -12.17
N LEU A 459 -28.95 2.99 -12.10
CA LEU A 459 -29.71 1.91 -12.75
C LEU A 459 -30.09 0.82 -11.71
N PRO A 460 -31.30 0.27 -11.78
CA PRO A 460 -31.74 -0.82 -10.91
C PRO A 460 -30.82 -2.05 -10.99
N LYS A 461 -30.63 -2.76 -9.89
CA LYS A 461 -29.76 -3.95 -9.84
C LYS A 461 -30.25 -5.07 -10.76
N GLU A 462 -31.54 -5.16 -10.95
CA GLU A 462 -32.25 -6.19 -11.73
C GLU A 462 -31.91 -6.16 -13.23
N ILE A 463 -31.39 -5.02 -13.72
CA ILE A 463 -30.90 -4.90 -15.11
C ILE A 463 -29.59 -5.65 -15.31
N PHE A 464 -28.83 -5.86 -14.24
CA PHE A 464 -27.51 -6.47 -14.29
C PHE A 464 -27.57 -7.96 -13.94
N THR A 465 -26.69 -8.74 -14.56
CA THR A 465 -26.54 -10.15 -14.23
C THR A 465 -26.02 -10.34 -12.79
N PRO A 466 -26.32 -11.45 -12.11
CA PRO A 466 -25.77 -11.77 -10.81
C PRO A 466 -24.23 -11.71 -10.77
N LEU A 467 -23.57 -12.09 -11.86
CA LEU A 467 -22.12 -12.00 -11.99
C LEU A 467 -21.61 -10.57 -11.81
N ILE A 468 -22.31 -9.55 -12.30
CA ILE A 468 -21.92 -8.15 -12.16
C ILE A 468 -22.26 -7.66 -10.76
N THR A 469 -23.46 -7.90 -10.27
CA THR A 469 -23.93 -7.37 -8.98
C THR A 469 -23.20 -7.96 -7.77
N GLN A 470 -22.70 -9.19 -7.89
CA GLN A 470 -21.93 -9.88 -6.85
C GLN A 470 -20.42 -9.60 -6.91
N SER A 471 -19.94 -9.00 -8.00
CA SER A 471 -18.50 -8.73 -8.19
C SER A 471 -18.21 -7.32 -8.73
N LEU A 472 -18.92 -6.32 -8.19
CA LEU A 472 -18.76 -4.90 -8.59
C LEU A 472 -17.32 -4.43 -8.54
N LEU A 473 -16.58 -4.82 -7.51
CA LEU A 473 -15.20 -4.49 -7.33
C LEU A 473 -14.34 -4.99 -8.50
N PHE A 474 -14.52 -6.25 -8.89
CA PHE A 474 -13.82 -6.85 -10.03
C PHE A 474 -14.08 -6.09 -11.33
N TRP A 475 -15.35 -5.80 -11.63
CA TRP A 475 -15.71 -5.07 -12.84
C TRP A 475 -15.19 -3.64 -12.85
N SER A 476 -15.21 -2.97 -11.70
CA SER A 476 -14.62 -1.64 -11.55
C SER A 476 -13.14 -1.62 -11.96
N PHE A 477 -12.34 -2.51 -11.42
CA PHE A 477 -10.91 -2.59 -11.71
C PHE A 477 -10.63 -3.09 -13.14
N LEU A 478 -11.40 -4.07 -13.62
CA LEU A 478 -11.27 -4.57 -14.98
C LEU A 478 -11.53 -3.46 -16.01
N VAL A 479 -12.65 -2.75 -15.86
CA VAL A 479 -13.04 -1.67 -16.78
C VAL A 479 -12.06 -0.51 -16.68
N ALA A 480 -11.69 -0.06 -15.48
CA ALA A 480 -10.69 1.00 -15.30
C ALA A 480 -9.38 0.68 -16.01
N THR A 481 -8.92 -0.58 -15.96
CA THR A 481 -7.63 -1.00 -16.50
C THR A 481 -7.66 -1.19 -18.02
N PHE A 482 -8.66 -1.90 -18.54
CA PHE A 482 -8.65 -2.36 -19.94
C PHE A 482 -9.40 -1.44 -20.90
N LEU A 483 -10.38 -0.67 -20.45
CA LEU A 483 -11.10 0.28 -21.33
C LEU A 483 -10.16 1.34 -21.93
N PRO A 484 -9.20 1.93 -21.19
CA PRO A 484 -8.21 2.81 -21.79
C PRO A 484 -7.42 2.17 -22.92
N MET A 485 -7.02 0.90 -22.77
CA MET A 485 -6.29 0.16 -23.81
C MET A 485 -7.14 -0.06 -25.06
N LEU A 486 -8.43 -0.38 -24.91
CA LEU A 486 -9.36 -0.55 -26.04
C LEU A 486 -9.51 0.77 -26.82
N ILE A 487 -9.69 1.90 -26.12
CA ILE A 487 -9.77 3.23 -26.74
C ILE A 487 -8.50 3.56 -27.53
N LEU A 488 -7.32 3.23 -26.98
CA LEU A 488 -6.04 3.44 -27.65
C LEU A 488 -5.91 2.59 -28.94
N LYS A 489 -6.48 1.38 -28.95
CA LYS A 489 -6.48 0.53 -30.16
C LYS A 489 -7.43 1.05 -31.25
N ILE A 490 -8.65 1.44 -30.88
CA ILE A 490 -9.68 1.91 -31.82
C ILE A 490 -9.24 3.19 -32.52
N ARG A 491 -8.58 4.10 -31.81
CA ARG A 491 -8.11 5.38 -32.38
C ARG A 491 -6.81 5.28 -33.21
N LYS A 492 -6.26 4.08 -33.37
CA LYS A 492 -5.14 3.80 -34.28
C LYS A 492 -5.61 3.41 -35.68
N ILE A 493 -6.91 3.10 -35.84
CA ILE A 493 -7.57 2.90 -37.11
C ILE A 493 -8.15 4.25 -37.57
#